data_17ce3f7e361e808dd097fa4c7f445e52
#
_entry.id   17ce3f7e361e808dd097fa4c7f445e52
#
_cell.length_a   1.000
_cell.length_b   1.000
_cell.length_c   1.000
_cell.angle_alpha   90.00
_cell.angle_beta   90.00
_cell.angle_gamma   90.00
#
_symmetry.space_group_name_H-M   'P 1'
#
loop_
_entity.id
_entity.type
_entity.pdbx_description
1 polymer ?
#
loop_
_entity_poly.entity_id
_entity_poly.type
_entity_poly.pdbx_seq_one_letter_code
_entity_poly.pdbx_strand_id
1 'polypeptide(L)'
;MAYTYLITGATSDVGRTLIERLLHNAPADTLVLAQGCGDLAKMAELCRRYPGQLRTYDVDLSDRAKVDAFVEVLAADAPAPTHFIHLPALPVVNTKFKAFDQRRFDLDLEIEVHSAVRIRKAVLPA
;
A
#
# COMPACT_ATOMS: atom_id res chain seq x y z
N MET A 1 -0.87 -4.51 -23.25
CA MET A 1 -1.70 -4.77 -22.08
C MET A 1 -1.29 -3.82 -20.96
N ALA A 2 -2.23 -3.10 -20.40
CA ALA A 2 -1.96 -2.19 -19.30
C ALA A 2 -1.78 -2.95 -17.97
N TYR A 3 -0.83 -2.52 -17.16
CA TYR A 3 -0.63 -3.03 -15.81
C TYR A 3 -1.15 -2.04 -14.77
N THR A 4 -1.78 -2.57 -13.75
CA THR A 4 -2.22 -1.82 -12.57
C THR A 4 -1.56 -2.41 -11.34
N TYR A 5 -0.73 -1.62 -10.68
CA TYR A 5 -0.01 -2.03 -9.48
C TYR A 5 -0.71 -1.46 -8.27
N LEU A 6 -1.08 -2.31 -7.33
CA LEU A 6 -1.49 -1.89 -5.99
C LEU A 6 -0.30 -2.03 -5.05
N ILE A 7 0.15 -0.90 -4.50
CA ILE A 7 1.31 -0.86 -3.61
C ILE A 7 0.87 -0.30 -2.27
N THR A 8 0.91 -1.12 -1.23
CA THR A 8 0.66 -0.72 0.14
C THR A 8 1.98 -0.37 0.83
N GLY A 9 1.93 0.54 1.82
CA GLY A 9 3.16 1.06 2.43
C GLY A 9 4.00 1.89 1.46
N ALA A 10 3.34 2.57 0.54
CA ALA A 10 3.98 3.26 -0.59
C ALA A 10 4.78 4.50 -0.19
N THR A 11 4.50 5.09 0.96
CA THR A 11 5.13 6.34 1.41
C THR A 11 6.49 6.14 2.08
N SER A 12 6.89 4.90 2.32
CA SER A 12 8.24 4.58 2.80
C SER A 12 9.30 4.92 1.74
N ASP A 13 10.56 5.01 2.14
CA ASP A 13 11.66 5.27 1.21
C ASP A 13 11.72 4.19 0.12
N VAL A 14 11.54 2.92 0.50
CA VAL A 14 11.50 1.80 -0.44
C VAL A 14 10.31 1.93 -1.38
N GLY A 15 9.12 2.22 -0.86
CA GLY A 15 7.90 2.37 -1.65
C GLY A 15 8.01 3.49 -2.67
N ARG A 16 8.45 4.66 -2.26
CA ARG A 16 8.62 5.81 -3.15
C ARG A 16 9.65 5.56 -4.23
N THR A 17 10.78 4.96 -3.88
CA THR A 17 11.84 4.61 -4.84
C THR A 17 11.34 3.60 -5.86
N LEU A 18 10.61 2.58 -5.41
CA LEU A 18 10.02 1.57 -6.29
C LEU A 18 9.05 2.22 -7.28
N ILE A 19 8.14 3.07 -6.80
CA ILE A 19 7.14 3.74 -7.64
C ILE A 19 7.82 4.65 -8.66
N GLU A 20 8.81 5.43 -8.23
CA GLU A 20 9.56 6.31 -9.14
C GLU A 20 10.21 5.52 -10.27
N ARG A 21 10.91 4.45 -9.96
CA ARG A 21 11.55 3.59 -10.96
C ARG A 21 10.54 2.90 -11.86
N LEU A 22 9.45 2.43 -11.28
CA LEU A 22 8.39 1.77 -12.02
C LEU A 22 7.78 2.71 -13.06
N LEU A 23 7.37 3.90 -12.64
CA LEU A 23 6.73 4.87 -13.52
C LEU A 23 7.69 5.47 -14.54
N HIS A 24 8.96 5.62 -14.19
CA HIS A 24 9.98 6.11 -15.12
C HIS A 24 10.20 5.17 -16.31
N ASN A 25 10.11 3.86 -16.07
CA ASN A 25 10.43 2.84 -17.07
C ASN A 25 9.22 2.17 -17.69
N ALA A 26 8.02 2.42 -17.16
CA ALA A 26 6.81 1.74 -17.58
C ALA A 26 6.11 2.46 -18.75
N PRO A 27 5.27 1.75 -19.51
CA PRO A 27 4.40 2.37 -20.50
C PRO A 27 3.46 3.42 -19.88
N ALA A 28 3.05 4.39 -20.69
CA ALA A 28 2.22 5.51 -20.22
C ALA A 28 0.83 5.09 -19.72
N ASP A 29 0.36 3.91 -20.09
CA ASP A 29 -0.92 3.35 -19.62
C ASP A 29 -0.81 2.56 -18.29
N THR A 30 0.38 2.51 -17.69
CA THR A 30 0.58 1.90 -16.38
C THR A 30 -0.03 2.77 -15.28
N LEU A 31 -0.77 2.14 -14.39
CA LEU A 31 -1.40 2.80 -13.25
C LEU A 31 -0.85 2.22 -11.93
N VAL A 32 -0.50 3.11 -11.01
CA VAL A 32 -0.09 2.75 -9.65
C VAL A 32 -1.13 3.27 -8.66
N LEU A 33 -1.65 2.37 -7.85
CA LEU A 33 -2.56 2.66 -6.74
C LEU A 33 -1.74 2.55 -5.46
N ALA A 34 -1.45 3.68 -4.83
CA ALA A 34 -0.49 3.77 -3.74
C ALA A 34 -1.20 4.08 -2.42
N GLN A 35 -1.05 3.21 -1.44
CA GLN A 35 -1.60 3.40 -0.10
C GLN A 35 -0.52 3.89 0.86
N GLY A 36 -0.84 4.88 1.66
CA GLY A 36 -0.05 5.35 2.80
C GLY A 36 -0.98 5.66 3.98
N CYS A 37 -0.42 6.06 5.10
CA CYS A 37 -1.18 6.44 6.28
C CYS A 37 -0.63 7.73 6.89
N GLY A 38 -1.38 8.81 6.73
CA GLY A 38 -1.08 10.10 7.34
C GLY A 38 0.08 10.89 6.73
N ASP A 39 0.74 10.36 5.71
CA ASP A 39 1.96 10.94 5.14
C ASP A 39 1.95 11.02 3.60
N LEU A 40 0.77 11.09 3.00
CA LEU A 40 0.62 11.17 1.54
C LEU A 40 1.27 12.41 0.91
N ALA A 41 1.54 13.45 1.69
CA ALA A 41 2.27 14.62 1.20
C ALA A 41 3.64 14.27 0.61
N LYS A 42 4.26 13.19 1.08
CA LYS A 42 5.52 12.67 0.55
C LYS A 42 5.42 12.20 -0.91
N MET A 43 4.20 11.93 -1.38
CA MET A 43 3.94 11.48 -2.75
C MET A 43 3.65 12.63 -3.72
N ALA A 44 3.55 13.87 -3.24
CA ALA A 44 3.12 15.01 -4.05
C ALA A 44 3.99 15.25 -5.28
N GLU A 45 5.30 15.11 -5.14
CA GLU A 45 6.25 15.27 -6.25
C GLU A 45 6.02 14.23 -7.35
N LEU A 46 5.88 12.96 -6.95
CA LEU A 46 5.63 11.88 -7.90
C LEU A 46 4.27 12.04 -8.58
N CYS A 47 3.25 12.48 -7.86
CA CYS A 47 1.94 12.75 -8.46
C CYS A 47 2.00 13.84 -9.53
N ARG A 48 2.82 14.89 -9.30
CA ARG A 48 3.01 15.96 -10.29
C ARG A 48 3.76 15.49 -11.53
N ARG A 49 4.78 14.65 -11.34
CA ARG A 49 5.60 14.13 -12.45
C ARG A 49 4.88 13.11 -13.32
N TYR A 50 3.95 12.37 -12.73
CA TYR A 50 3.23 11.29 -13.42
C TYR A 50 1.71 11.45 -13.27
N PRO A 51 1.13 12.56 -13.78
CA PRO A 51 -0.30 12.79 -13.66
C PRO A 51 -1.09 11.70 -14.40
N GLY A 52 -2.14 11.21 -13.74
CA GLY A 52 -2.97 10.15 -14.31
C GLY A 52 -2.41 8.74 -14.18
N GLN A 53 -1.15 8.59 -13.76
CA GLN A 53 -0.53 7.27 -13.56
C GLN A 53 -0.35 6.87 -12.11
N LEU A 54 -0.57 7.80 -11.18
CA LEU A 54 -0.42 7.58 -9.74
C LEU A 54 -1.65 8.10 -9.02
N ARG A 55 -2.33 7.22 -8.28
CA ARG A 55 -3.42 7.57 -7.36
C ARG A 55 -3.02 7.19 -5.95
N THR A 56 -3.30 8.06 -5.00
CA THR A 56 -2.93 7.85 -3.60
C THR A 56 -4.15 7.67 -2.73
N TYR A 57 -4.02 6.83 -1.71
CA TYR A 57 -5.10 6.51 -0.75
C TYR A 57 -4.55 6.57 0.66
N ASP A 58 -5.25 7.29 1.54
CA ASP A 58 -4.90 7.38 2.95
C ASP A 58 -5.71 6.36 3.74
N VAL A 59 -5.07 5.29 4.18
CA VAL A 59 -5.73 4.17 4.86
C VAL A 59 -4.86 3.68 6.00
N ASP A 60 -5.45 3.59 7.19
CA ASP A 60 -4.83 2.93 8.33
C ASP A 60 -5.06 1.40 8.24
N LEU A 61 -4.01 0.67 7.91
CA LEU A 61 -4.09 -0.78 7.73
C LEU A 61 -4.28 -1.56 9.05
N SER A 62 -4.15 -0.91 10.20
CA SER A 62 -4.45 -1.53 11.49
C SER A 62 -5.94 -1.57 11.80
N ASP A 63 -6.75 -0.84 11.07
CA ASP A 63 -8.20 -0.75 11.22
C ASP A 63 -8.89 -1.57 10.13
N ARG A 64 -9.48 -2.70 10.53
CA ARG A 64 -10.15 -3.62 9.59
C ARG A 64 -11.29 -2.97 8.82
N ALA A 65 -12.07 -2.12 9.47
CA ALA A 65 -13.17 -1.42 8.81
C ALA A 65 -12.66 -0.47 7.73
N LYS A 66 -11.55 0.21 7.97
CA LYS A 66 -10.91 1.08 6.98
C LYS A 66 -10.32 0.30 5.81
N VAL A 67 -9.75 -0.86 6.07
CA VAL A 67 -9.27 -1.76 5.01
C VAL A 67 -10.42 -2.22 4.14
N ASP A 68 -11.54 -2.64 4.73
CA ASP A 68 -12.72 -3.08 4.00
C ASP A 68 -13.30 -1.93 3.15
N ALA A 69 -13.37 -0.71 3.70
CA ALA A 69 -13.80 0.47 2.96
C ALA A 69 -12.86 0.80 1.79
N PHE A 70 -11.57 0.67 2.00
CA PHE A 70 -10.56 0.86 0.96
C PHE A 70 -10.75 -0.09 -0.22
N VAL A 71 -10.97 -1.36 0.08
CA VAL A 71 -11.22 -2.38 -0.94
C VAL A 71 -12.47 -2.05 -1.76
N GLU A 72 -13.54 -1.58 -1.11
CA GLU A 72 -14.76 -1.17 -1.79
C GLU A 72 -14.52 0.04 -2.72
N VAL A 73 -13.74 1.02 -2.26
CA VAL A 73 -13.37 2.18 -3.09
C VAL A 73 -12.57 1.74 -4.31
N LEU A 74 -11.61 0.85 -4.13
CA LEU A 74 -10.82 0.32 -5.25
C LEU A 74 -11.70 -0.41 -6.27
N ALA A 75 -12.63 -1.22 -5.80
CA ALA A 75 -13.54 -1.95 -6.69
C ALA A 75 -14.44 -1.03 -7.50
N ALA A 76 -14.85 0.11 -6.93
CA ALA A 76 -15.74 1.07 -7.58
C ALA A 76 -15.00 2.00 -8.55
N ASP A 77 -13.79 2.44 -8.22
CA ASP A 77 -13.15 3.58 -8.85
C ASP A 77 -11.87 3.25 -9.63
N ALA A 78 -11.36 2.03 -9.52
CA ALA A 78 -10.08 1.68 -10.13
C ALA A 78 -10.18 0.38 -10.94
N PRO A 79 -9.31 0.22 -11.97
CA PRO A 79 -9.15 -1.08 -12.63
C PRO A 79 -8.68 -2.15 -11.63
N ALA A 80 -9.04 -3.40 -11.87
CA ALA A 80 -8.55 -4.50 -11.06
C ALA A 80 -7.01 -4.57 -11.09
N PRO A 81 -6.35 -4.62 -9.94
CA PRO A 81 -4.90 -4.74 -9.90
C PRO A 81 -4.41 -6.00 -10.62
N THR A 82 -3.36 -5.85 -11.40
CA THR A 82 -2.63 -6.98 -12.01
C THR A 82 -1.49 -7.45 -11.11
N HIS A 83 -1.00 -6.57 -10.26
CA HIS A 83 0.09 -6.84 -9.32
C HIS A 83 -0.22 -6.21 -7.97
N PHE A 84 0.11 -6.92 -6.91
CA PHE A 84 -0.01 -6.42 -5.54
C PHE A 84 1.33 -6.53 -4.83
N ILE A 85 1.85 -5.40 -4.36
CA ILE A 85 3.11 -5.32 -3.62
C ILE A 85 2.82 -4.73 -2.24
N HIS A 86 3.08 -5.50 -1.18
CA HIS A 86 2.77 -5.14 0.19
C HIS A 86 4.05 -4.81 0.96
N LEU A 87 4.25 -3.53 1.29
CA LEU A 87 5.49 -3.04 1.90
C LEU A 87 5.33 -2.44 3.31
N PRO A 88 4.13 -2.36 3.93
CA PRO A 88 4.03 -1.69 5.21
C PRO A 88 4.78 -2.45 6.30
N ALA A 89 5.47 -1.69 7.13
CA ALA A 89 6.15 -2.21 8.30
C ALA A 89 6.21 -1.12 9.37
N LEU A 90 6.07 -1.51 10.63
CA LEU A 90 6.33 -0.62 11.75
C LEU A 90 7.83 -0.57 12.02
N PRO A 91 8.32 0.50 12.68
CA PRO A 91 9.72 0.57 13.08
C PRO A 91 10.13 -0.67 13.89
N VAL A 92 11.29 -1.22 13.59
CA VAL A 92 11.80 -2.38 14.29
C VAL A 92 12.02 -2.06 15.76
N VAL A 93 11.48 -2.90 16.64
CA VAL A 93 11.70 -2.81 18.08
C VAL A 93 12.59 -3.97 18.50
N ASN A 94 13.78 -3.66 19.00
CA ASN A 94 14.71 -4.66 19.49
C ASN A 94 14.65 -4.69 21.01
N THR A 95 13.99 -5.69 21.57
CA THR A 95 13.82 -5.83 23.01
C THR A 95 14.06 -7.28 23.44
N LYS A 96 14.36 -7.46 24.75
CA LYS A 96 14.41 -8.79 25.33
C LYS A 96 13.00 -9.37 25.44
N PHE A 97 12.88 -10.69 25.38
CA PHE A 97 11.58 -11.36 25.44
C PHE A 97 10.77 -10.98 26.69
N LYS A 98 11.42 -10.73 27.83
CA LYS A 98 10.72 -10.26 29.04
C LYS A 98 9.99 -8.94 28.88
N ALA A 99 10.47 -8.08 27.98
CA ALA A 99 9.86 -6.80 27.65
C ALA A 99 8.99 -6.86 26.39
N PHE A 100 8.67 -8.06 25.92
CA PHE A 100 7.84 -8.28 24.74
C PHE A 100 6.45 -7.68 24.96
N ASP A 101 6.02 -6.87 24.01
CA ASP A 101 4.72 -6.22 24.03
C ASP A 101 3.75 -6.94 23.08
N GLN A 102 2.78 -7.64 23.67
CA GLN A 102 1.78 -8.38 22.89
C GLN A 102 0.95 -7.45 21.99
N ARG A 103 0.61 -6.25 22.46
CA ARG A 103 -0.17 -5.29 21.68
C ARG A 103 0.58 -4.84 20.44
N ARG A 104 1.88 -4.61 20.58
CA ARG A 104 2.71 -4.24 19.43
C ARG A 104 2.83 -5.39 18.44
N PHE A 105 2.97 -6.60 18.93
CA PHE A 105 3.01 -7.80 18.08
C PHE A 105 1.70 -7.98 17.32
N ASP A 106 0.56 -7.82 18.00
CA ASP A 106 -0.76 -7.92 17.37
C ASP A 106 -0.94 -6.83 16.30
N LEU A 107 -0.43 -5.62 16.56
CA LEU A 107 -0.46 -4.52 15.60
C LEU A 107 0.40 -4.83 14.37
N ASP A 108 1.59 -5.36 14.56
CA ASP A 108 2.46 -5.80 13.46
C ASP A 108 1.77 -6.84 12.60
N LEU A 109 1.14 -7.85 13.21
CA LEU A 109 0.40 -8.88 12.48
C LEU A 109 -0.77 -8.29 11.70
N GLU A 110 -1.52 -7.36 12.28
CA GLU A 110 -2.66 -6.73 11.61
C GLU A 110 -2.21 -5.95 10.37
N ILE A 111 -1.15 -5.17 10.50
CA ILE A 111 -0.65 -4.32 9.40
C ILE A 111 0.09 -5.14 8.35
N GLU A 112 0.96 -6.05 8.76
CA GLU A 112 1.88 -6.73 7.84
C GLU A 112 1.30 -8.01 7.23
N VAL A 113 0.40 -8.69 7.94
CA VAL A 113 -0.13 -9.98 7.52
C VAL A 113 -1.63 -9.93 7.24
N HIS A 114 -2.44 -9.57 8.23
CA HIS A 114 -3.90 -9.64 8.08
C HIS A 114 -4.41 -8.67 7.01
N SER A 115 -3.90 -7.45 6.96
CA SER A 115 -4.31 -6.48 5.94
C SER A 115 -3.95 -6.96 4.54
N ALA A 116 -2.78 -7.56 4.37
CA ALA A 116 -2.34 -8.11 3.08
C ALA A 116 -3.28 -9.20 2.59
N VAL A 117 -3.64 -10.14 3.46
CA VAL A 117 -4.56 -11.23 3.12
C VAL A 117 -5.94 -10.70 2.75
N ARG A 118 -6.48 -9.75 3.53
CA ARG A 118 -7.78 -9.14 3.25
C ARG A 118 -7.82 -8.43 1.91
N ILE A 119 -6.81 -7.63 1.64
CA ILE A 119 -6.72 -6.88 0.37
C ILE A 119 -6.57 -7.84 -0.80
N ARG A 120 -5.64 -8.78 -0.72
CA ARG A 120 -5.41 -9.74 -1.81
C ARG A 120 -6.65 -10.56 -2.14
N LYS A 121 -7.33 -11.05 -1.12
CA LYS A 121 -8.57 -11.84 -1.31
C LYS A 121 -9.63 -11.05 -2.07
N ALA A 122 -9.70 -9.74 -1.83
CA ALA A 122 -10.74 -8.89 -2.40
C ALA A 122 -10.39 -8.37 -3.80
N VAL A 123 -9.11 -8.08 -4.10
CA VAL A 123 -8.73 -7.33 -5.31
C VAL A 123 -8.11 -8.20 -6.40
N LEU A 124 -7.52 -9.33 -6.07
CA LEU A 124 -6.92 -10.22 -7.07
C LEU A 124 -7.86 -11.40 -7.34
N PRO A 125 -8.05 -11.77 -8.61
CA PRO A 125 -8.84 -12.95 -8.95
C PRO A 125 -8.20 -14.23 -8.38
N ALA A 126 -9.02 -15.23 -8.17
CA ALA A 126 -8.60 -16.50 -7.61
C ALA A 126 -7.53 -17.20 -8.48
#